data_75fbfe5cc0acb7ee74a6067db6a949ef
#
_entry.id   75fbfe5cc0acb7ee74a6067db6a949ef
#
_cell.length_a   1.000
_cell.length_b   1.000
_cell.length_c   1.000
_cell.angle_alpha   90.00
_cell.angle_beta   90.00
_cell.angle_gamma   90.00
#
_symmetry.space_group_name_H-M   'P 1'
#
loop_
_entity.id
_entity.type
_entity.pdbx_description
1 polymer ?
#
loop_
_entity_poly.entity_id
_entity_poly.type
_entity_poly.pdbx_seq_one_letter_code
_entity_poly.pdbx_strand_id
1 'polypeptide(L)' 'HDVKLVMGLCDRVTVLDYGKVIAQGTPAEVQRNPQVVEAYLGTGGH' A
#
# COMPACT_ATOMS: atom_id res chain seq x y z
N HIS A 1 -0.47 -5.60 -11.04
CA HIS A 1 -1.10 -5.35 -9.75
C HIS A 1 -2.09 -4.20 -9.84
N ASP A 2 -3.17 -4.33 -9.12
CA ASP A 2 -4.20 -3.29 -9.08
C ASP A 2 -4.14 -2.59 -7.72
N VAL A 3 -3.08 -1.85 -7.50
CA VAL A 3 -2.82 -1.21 -6.22
C VAL A 3 -3.60 0.09 -6.10
N LYS A 4 -4.33 0.23 -5.02
CA LYS A 4 -5.09 1.44 -4.73
C LYS A 4 -4.75 1.95 -3.34
N LEU A 5 -4.64 3.25 -3.23
CA LEU A 5 -4.40 3.91 -1.95
C LEU A 5 -5.65 4.65 -1.55
N VAL A 6 -6.16 4.34 -0.38
CA VAL A 6 -7.35 4.98 0.14
C VAL A 6 -6.98 5.77 1.39
N MET A 7 -7.20 7.08 1.33
CA MET A 7 -6.95 7.94 2.48
C MET A 7 -8.15 7.90 3.39
N GLY A 8 -7.91 7.51 4.62
CA GLY A 8 -8.96 7.50 5.61
C GLY A 8 -8.90 8.73 6.49
N LEU A 9 -9.73 8.75 7.52
CA LEU A 9 -9.71 9.81 8.50
C LEU A 9 -8.42 9.71 9.31
N CYS A 10 -8.00 10.82 9.88
CA CYS A 10 -6.82 10.86 10.75
C CYS A 10 -5.53 10.44 10.03
N ASP A 11 -5.44 10.78 8.77
CA ASP A 11 -4.22 10.55 7.98
C ASP A 11 -3.79 9.10 7.92
N ARG A 12 -4.74 8.20 7.94
CA ARG A 12 -4.45 6.79 7.77
C ARG A 12 -4.66 6.39 6.32
N VAL A 13 -3.77 5.56 5.85
CA VAL A 13 -3.81 5.08 4.48
C VAL A 13 -4.04 3.58 4.48
N THR A 14 -4.96 3.15 3.64
CA THR A 14 -5.19 1.72 3.42
C THR A 14 -4.75 1.40 2.00
N VAL A 15 -3.90 0.40 1.86
CA VAL A 15 -3.42 -0.02 0.56
C VAL A 15 -4.14 -1.30 0.16
N LEU A 16 -4.75 -1.26 -1.00
CA LEU A 16 -5.50 -2.39 -1.53
C LEU A 16 -4.81 -2.91 -2.79
N ASP A 17 -4.76 -4.22 -2.91
CA ASP A 17 -4.27 -4.86 -4.12
C ASP A 17 -5.33 -5.87 -4.53
N TYR A 18 -5.95 -5.63 -5.67
CA TYR A 18 -7.08 -6.44 -6.16
C TYR A 18 -8.19 -6.54 -5.12
N GLY A 19 -8.46 -5.43 -4.44
CA GLY A 19 -9.51 -5.37 -3.45
C GLY A 19 -9.15 -5.96 -2.10
N LYS A 20 -7.92 -6.41 -1.94
CA LYS A 20 -7.45 -6.93 -0.66
C LYS A 20 -6.57 -5.92 0.05
N VAL A 21 -6.80 -5.76 1.35
CA VAL A 21 -5.97 -4.89 2.15
C VAL A 21 -4.62 -5.57 2.39
N ILE A 22 -3.56 -4.96 1.90
CA ILE A 22 -2.23 -5.50 2.09
C ILE A 22 -1.43 -4.71 3.12
N ALA A 23 -1.83 -3.48 3.39
CA ALA A 23 -1.16 -2.67 4.39
C ALA A 23 -2.06 -1.55 4.83
N GLN A 24 -1.81 -1.03 6.02
CA GLN A 24 -2.63 0.00 6.60
C GLN A 24 -1.81 0.74 7.65
N GLY A 25 -1.94 2.05 7.70
CA GLY A 25 -1.21 2.84 8.67
C GLY A 25 -1.01 4.26 8.21
N THR A 26 -0.07 4.96 8.85
CA THR A 26 0.28 6.31 8.43
C THR A 26 0.97 6.25 7.07
N PRO A 27 0.97 7.36 6.33
CA PRO A 27 1.66 7.39 5.04
C PRO A 27 3.13 6.96 5.13
N ALA A 28 3.81 7.37 6.18
CA ALA A 28 5.20 7.00 6.38
C ALA A 28 5.36 5.51 6.58
N GLU A 29 4.48 4.92 7.38
CA GLU A 29 4.52 3.49 7.63
C GLU A 29 4.23 2.69 6.38
N VAL A 30 3.25 3.13 5.62
CA VAL A 30 2.89 2.47 4.37
C VAL A 30 4.04 2.51 3.38
N GLN A 31 4.73 3.65 3.30
CA GLN A 31 5.85 3.79 2.38
C GLN A 31 7.01 2.89 2.74
N ARG A 32 7.11 2.50 3.99
CA ARG A 32 8.19 1.63 4.45
C ARG A 32 7.84 0.15 4.37
N ASN A 33 6.58 -0.14 4.11
CA ASN A 33 6.13 -1.53 4.08
C ASN A 33 6.66 -2.21 2.82
N PRO A 34 7.45 -3.28 2.96
CA PRO A 34 8.01 -3.95 1.79
C PRO A 34 6.95 -4.52 0.86
N GLN A 35 5.82 -4.97 1.39
CA GLN A 35 4.74 -5.47 0.56
C GLN A 35 4.16 -4.36 -0.31
N VAL A 36 4.04 -3.16 0.25
CA VAL A 36 3.52 -2.02 -0.49
C VAL A 36 4.50 -1.59 -1.58
N VAL A 37 5.77 -1.51 -1.22
CA VAL A 37 6.81 -1.12 -2.17
C VAL A 37 6.84 -2.09 -3.34
N GLU A 38 6.81 -3.37 -3.05
CA GLU A 38 6.85 -4.41 -4.06
C GLU A 38 5.62 -4.35 -4.96
N ALA A 39 4.45 -4.23 -4.36
CA ALA A 39 3.20 -4.18 -5.11
C ALA A 39 3.11 -2.91 -5.95
N TYR A 40 3.55 -1.81 -5.40
CA TYR A 40 3.46 -0.53 -6.07
C TYR A 40 4.37 -0.48 -7.29
N LEU A 41 5.58 -1.00 -7.15
CA LEU A 41 6.52 -1.04 -8.25
C LEU A 41 6.14 -2.12 -9.26
N GLY A 42 5.42 -3.12 -8.81
CA GLY A 42 4.95 -4.17 -9.69
C GLY A 42 6.05 -5.02 -10.30
N THR A 43 7.22 -4.95 -9.75
CA THR A 43 8.35 -5.62 -10.35
C THR A 43 8.63 -6.98 -9.73
N GLY A 44 8.29 -7.11 -8.51
CA GLY A 44 8.65 -8.34 -7.85
C GLY A 44 10.13 -8.57 -7.91
N GLY A 45 10.90 -7.52 -8.04
CA GLY A 45 12.29 -7.64 -8.18
C GLY A 45 12.79 -7.28 -9.51
N HIS A 46 12.79 -6.92 -9.90
CA HIS A 46 13.44 -6.55 -10.83
C HIS A 46 13.74 -6.43 -11.21
#